data_8a37a0b79c1d73ed70cdf5b8c8544341
#
_entry.id   8a37a0b79c1d73ed70cdf5b8c8544341
#
_cell.length_a   1.000
_cell.length_b   1.000
_cell.length_c   1.000
_cell.angle_alpha   90.00
_cell.angle_beta   90.00
_cell.angle_gamma   90.00
#
_symmetry.space_group_name_H-M   'P 1'
#
loop_
_entity.id
_entity.type
_entity.pdbx_description
1 polymer ?
#
loop_
_entity_poly.entity_id
_entity_poly.type
_entity_poly.pdbx_seq_one_letter_code
_entity_poly.pdbx_strand_id
1 'polypeptide(L)'
;SLQMNPDPPPMPGFSEGGSAEDYTDHYMEHMYAQLLKRASHPVFMATGQDFVADITGIDRESASGWDTAALFRYRSRRSFLEIITHPAMDDRHDYKIAALTKTIAYAVEPKLYLSDLRFILLLILGFLTALIDIALFGRSNASRPATQRSD
;
A
#
# COMPACT_ATOMS: atom_id res chain seq x y z
N SER A 1 1.28 11.90 2.14
CA SER A 1 2.72 12.23 2.22
C SER A 1 3.07 12.68 3.62
N LEU A 2 4.28 12.45 4.03
CA LEU A 2 4.80 12.84 5.33
C LEU A 2 6.25 13.32 5.21
N GLN A 3 6.65 14.19 6.13
CA GLN A 3 8.04 14.64 6.32
C GLN A 3 8.47 14.25 7.73
N MET A 4 9.59 13.57 7.82
CA MET A 4 10.17 13.13 9.10
C MET A 4 10.72 14.30 9.89
N ASN A 5 10.62 14.21 11.20
CA ASN A 5 11.25 15.17 12.11
C ASN A 5 12.72 14.79 12.30
N PRO A 6 13.69 15.63 11.92
CA PRO A 6 15.11 15.31 12.08
C PRO A 6 15.57 15.25 13.54
N ASP A 7 14.80 15.87 14.46
CA ASP A 7 15.11 15.91 15.90
C ASP A 7 13.82 15.69 16.71
N PRO A 8 13.29 14.45 16.72
CA PRO A 8 12.05 14.16 17.41
C PRO A 8 12.24 14.22 18.94
N PRO A 9 11.22 14.69 19.68
CA PRO A 9 11.27 14.72 21.13
C PRO A 9 11.36 13.29 21.69
N PRO A 10 11.97 13.10 22.86
CA PRO A 10 12.04 11.79 23.50
C PRO A 10 10.64 11.28 23.85
N MET A 11 10.37 10.00 23.51
CA MET A 11 9.10 9.35 23.76
C MET A 11 9.25 8.17 24.72
N PRO A 12 8.23 7.83 25.50
CA PRO A 12 8.23 6.67 26.40
C PRO A 12 8.61 5.38 25.67
N GLY A 13 9.42 4.52 26.33
CA GLY A 13 9.87 3.27 25.73
C GLY A 13 11.12 3.36 24.84
N PHE A 14 11.61 4.56 24.56
CA PHE A 14 12.85 4.83 23.81
C PHE A 14 13.83 5.59 24.71
N SER A 15 14.58 4.83 25.51
CA SER A 15 15.38 5.35 26.66
C SER A 15 16.57 6.24 26.31
N GLU A 16 17.01 6.26 25.04
CA GLU A 16 18.11 7.11 24.55
C GLU A 16 17.70 8.11 23.47
N GLY A 17 16.36 8.32 23.30
CA GLY A 17 15.82 9.11 22.19
C GLY A 17 15.71 8.24 20.93
N GLY A 18 14.49 7.91 20.53
CA GLY A 18 14.22 7.22 19.26
C GLY A 18 14.32 8.17 18.09
N SER A 19 14.61 7.64 16.90
CA SER A 19 14.50 8.39 15.65
C SER A 19 13.05 8.54 15.20
N ALA A 20 12.80 9.44 14.25
CA ALA A 20 11.47 9.57 13.64
C ALA A 20 11.02 8.26 12.95
N GLU A 21 11.96 7.48 12.42
CA GLU A 21 11.70 6.17 11.84
C GLU A 21 11.25 5.17 12.92
N ASP A 22 11.96 5.08 14.07
CA ASP A 22 11.58 4.22 15.19
C ASP A 22 10.16 4.51 15.68
N TYR A 23 9.79 5.79 15.80
CA TYR A 23 8.45 6.20 16.23
C TYR A 23 7.39 5.89 15.18
N THR A 24 7.72 6.08 13.91
CA THR A 24 6.83 5.72 12.80
C THR A 24 6.60 4.21 12.75
N ASP A 25 7.64 3.42 12.90
CA ASP A 25 7.56 1.96 12.93
C ASP A 25 6.72 1.48 14.12
N HIS A 26 6.95 2.04 15.31
CA HIS A 26 6.14 1.73 16.48
C HIS A 26 4.64 2.05 16.28
N TYR A 27 4.33 3.16 15.64
CA TYR A 27 2.95 3.49 15.24
C TYR A 27 2.41 2.51 14.22
N MET A 28 3.18 2.19 13.19
CA MET A 28 2.75 1.35 12.06
C MET A 28 2.63 -0.13 12.41
N GLU A 29 3.38 -0.65 13.37
CA GLU A 29 3.31 -2.04 13.83
C GLU A 29 1.87 -2.45 14.15
N HIS A 30 1.16 -1.63 14.93
CA HIS A 30 -0.24 -1.88 15.27
C HIS A 30 -1.17 -1.62 14.09
N MET A 31 -0.92 -0.57 13.32
CA MET A 31 -1.70 -0.20 12.15
C MET A 31 -1.75 -1.32 11.12
N TYR A 32 -0.63 -1.95 10.78
CA TYR A 32 -0.58 -3.06 9.83
C TYR A 32 -1.44 -4.24 10.27
N ALA A 33 -1.38 -4.61 11.55
CA ALA A 33 -2.22 -5.69 12.08
C ALA A 33 -3.72 -5.39 11.94
N GLN A 34 -4.14 -4.15 12.20
CA GLN A 34 -5.54 -3.74 12.09
C GLN A 34 -5.99 -3.63 10.63
N LEU A 35 -5.12 -3.18 9.73
CA LEU A 35 -5.38 -3.14 8.29
C LEU A 35 -5.68 -4.54 7.75
N LEU A 36 -4.77 -5.49 7.99
CA LEU A 36 -4.89 -6.86 7.48
C LEU A 36 -6.13 -7.57 8.02
N LYS A 37 -6.44 -7.45 9.31
CA LYS A 37 -7.66 -7.99 9.92
C LYS A 37 -8.95 -7.52 9.23
N ARG A 38 -8.92 -6.36 8.59
CA ARG A 38 -10.07 -5.75 7.90
C ARG A 38 -9.96 -5.80 6.38
N ALA A 39 -9.14 -6.69 5.84
CA ALA A 39 -8.88 -6.81 4.40
C ALA A 39 -8.53 -5.45 3.74
N SER A 40 -7.78 -4.65 4.48
CA SER A 40 -7.18 -3.38 4.07
C SER A 40 -5.67 -3.56 4.00
N HIS A 41 -4.97 -2.82 3.14
CA HIS A 41 -3.54 -3.01 2.95
C HIS A 41 -2.88 -1.77 2.34
N PRO A 42 -1.57 -1.60 2.52
CA PRO A 42 -0.83 -0.62 1.73
C PRO A 42 -0.84 -1.02 0.26
N VAL A 43 -0.97 -0.04 -0.61
CA VAL A 43 -0.96 -0.21 -2.08
C VAL A 43 0.41 0.08 -2.64
N PHE A 44 1.00 1.19 -2.20
CA PHE A 44 2.38 1.51 -2.43
C PHE A 44 2.94 2.32 -1.26
N MET A 45 4.25 2.28 -1.12
CA MET A 45 5.05 3.17 -0.31
C MET A 45 6.25 3.61 -1.15
N ALA A 46 6.59 4.88 -1.10
CA ALA A 46 7.67 5.44 -1.91
C ALA A 46 8.42 6.50 -1.11
N THR A 47 9.72 6.54 -1.31
CA THR A 47 10.56 7.63 -0.82
C THR A 47 10.32 8.88 -1.65
N GLY A 48 10.16 10.01 -1.01
CA GLY A 48 10.08 11.31 -1.63
C GLY A 48 11.40 11.67 -2.35
N GLN A 49 11.29 12.56 -3.30
CA GLN A 49 12.44 13.16 -3.97
C GLN A 49 12.41 14.66 -3.72
N ASP A 50 13.56 15.30 -3.62
CA ASP A 50 13.66 16.74 -3.39
C ASP A 50 13.22 17.58 -4.61
N PHE A 51 12.86 16.92 -5.69
CA PHE A 51 12.42 17.57 -6.91
C PHE A 51 10.90 17.70 -6.96
N VAL A 52 10.41 18.93 -7.03
CA VAL A 52 9.01 19.27 -7.27
C VAL A 52 8.87 19.81 -8.70
N ALA A 53 8.17 19.04 -9.53
CA ALA A 53 8.04 19.33 -10.96
C ALA A 53 7.16 20.55 -11.25
N ASP A 54 6.07 20.72 -10.48
CA ASP A 54 5.13 21.82 -10.65
C ASP A 54 4.49 22.20 -9.30
N ILE A 55 4.28 23.49 -9.09
CA ILE A 55 3.66 24.04 -7.89
C ILE A 55 2.67 25.11 -8.32
N THR A 56 1.41 24.93 -7.95
CA THR A 56 0.34 25.88 -8.21
C THR A 56 -0.54 26.06 -6.98
N GLY A 57 -0.72 27.29 -6.55
CA GLY A 57 -1.66 27.64 -5.47
C GLY A 57 -1.14 27.42 -4.04
N ILE A 58 0.09 26.91 -3.86
CA ILE A 58 0.78 26.80 -2.56
C ILE A 58 2.21 27.30 -2.71
N ASP A 59 2.84 27.70 -1.61
CA ASP A 59 4.24 28.10 -1.62
C ASP A 59 5.19 26.90 -1.77
N ARG A 60 6.42 27.17 -2.22
CA ARG A 60 7.42 26.12 -2.48
C ARG A 60 7.84 25.39 -1.21
N GLU A 61 7.93 26.06 -0.08
CA GLU A 61 8.37 25.47 1.18
C GLU A 61 7.34 24.43 1.67
N SER A 62 6.05 24.78 1.60
CA SER A 62 4.97 23.83 1.91
C SER A 62 4.89 22.65 0.93
N ALA A 63 5.22 22.88 -0.36
CA ALA A 63 5.12 21.88 -1.41
C ALA A 63 6.30 20.89 -1.46
N SER A 64 7.45 21.24 -0.86
CA SER A 64 8.71 20.45 -0.93
C SER A 64 9.02 19.71 0.37
N GLY A 65 10.11 18.94 0.39
CA GLY A 65 10.61 18.27 1.59
C GLY A 65 9.76 17.08 2.05
N TRP A 66 9.15 16.35 1.15
CA TRP A 66 8.40 15.13 1.47
C TRP A 66 9.34 13.92 1.46
N ASP A 67 9.49 13.24 2.59
CA ASP A 67 10.36 12.06 2.71
C ASP A 67 9.66 10.80 2.23
N THR A 68 8.34 10.70 2.43
CA THR A 68 7.59 9.50 2.08
C THR A 68 6.21 9.83 1.54
N ALA A 69 5.79 9.06 0.54
CA ALA A 69 4.42 9.00 0.08
C ALA A 69 3.89 7.56 0.22
N ALA A 70 2.69 7.41 0.74
CA ALA A 70 2.05 6.12 0.87
C ALA A 70 0.58 6.18 0.48
N LEU A 71 0.08 5.10 -0.11
CA LEU A 71 -1.33 4.91 -0.40
C LEU A 71 -1.81 3.63 0.27
N PHE A 72 -2.85 3.75 1.07
CA PHE A 72 -3.50 2.63 1.75
C PHE A 72 -4.90 2.42 1.18
N ARG A 73 -5.21 1.16 0.88
CA ARG A 73 -6.55 0.76 0.52
C ARG A 73 -7.30 0.30 1.75
N TYR A 74 -8.39 0.95 2.06
CA TYR A 74 -9.35 0.49 3.07
C TYR A 74 -10.50 -0.24 2.40
N ARG A 75 -10.94 -1.36 2.98
CA ARG A 75 -12.08 -2.13 2.48
C ARG A 75 -13.35 -1.28 2.39
N SER A 76 -13.55 -0.39 3.35
CA SER A 76 -14.69 0.52 3.44
C SER A 76 -14.39 1.73 4.32
N ARG A 77 -15.19 2.78 4.23
CA ARG A 77 -15.12 3.94 5.14
C ARG A 77 -15.31 3.50 6.60
N ARG A 78 -16.16 2.53 6.87
CA ARG A 78 -16.35 1.97 8.20
C ARG A 78 -15.05 1.30 8.71
N SER A 79 -14.41 0.47 7.90
CA SER A 79 -13.13 -0.16 8.26
C SER A 79 -12.04 0.88 8.56
N PHE A 80 -12.00 1.97 7.79
CA PHE A 80 -11.10 3.10 8.06
C PHE A 80 -11.37 3.70 9.45
N LEU A 81 -12.63 4.06 9.75
CA LEU A 81 -12.99 4.65 11.03
C LEU A 81 -12.69 3.70 12.19
N GLU A 82 -13.06 2.42 12.09
CA GLU A 82 -12.78 1.40 13.11
C GLU A 82 -11.27 1.23 13.41
N ILE A 83 -10.41 1.48 12.42
CA ILE A 83 -8.96 1.42 12.61
C ILE A 83 -8.46 2.66 13.35
N ILE A 84 -8.82 3.85 12.87
CA ILE A 84 -8.27 5.10 13.43
C ILE A 84 -8.84 5.45 14.80
N THR A 85 -10.03 4.94 15.14
CA THR A 85 -10.67 5.13 16.47
C THR A 85 -10.47 3.92 17.39
N HIS A 86 -9.60 2.97 17.01
CA HIS A 86 -9.32 1.83 17.87
C HIS A 86 -8.53 2.28 19.11
N PRO A 87 -8.94 1.88 20.35
CA PRO A 87 -8.29 2.35 21.58
C PRO A 87 -6.76 2.15 21.61
N ALA A 88 -6.27 1.07 21.00
CA ALA A 88 -4.82 0.84 20.89
C ALA A 88 -4.08 1.84 19.96
N MET A 89 -4.79 2.71 19.26
CA MET A 89 -4.20 3.80 18.48
C MET A 89 -4.05 5.09 19.29
N ASP A 90 -4.79 5.24 20.38
CA ASP A 90 -4.78 6.49 21.17
C ASP A 90 -3.38 6.78 21.71
N ASP A 91 -2.75 5.82 22.38
CA ASP A 91 -1.40 5.97 22.94
C ASP A 91 -0.31 6.05 21.84
N ARG A 92 -0.57 5.47 20.66
CA ARG A 92 0.41 5.42 19.55
C ARG A 92 0.36 6.64 18.65
N HIS A 93 -0.73 7.39 18.69
CA HIS A 93 -0.87 8.58 17.85
C HIS A 93 0.19 9.65 18.19
N ASP A 94 0.57 9.77 19.46
CA ASP A 94 1.58 10.72 19.92
C ASP A 94 2.96 10.43 19.30
N TYR A 95 3.30 9.16 19.10
CA TYR A 95 4.54 8.78 18.40
C TYR A 95 4.55 9.26 16.94
N LYS A 96 3.41 9.13 16.24
CA LYS A 96 3.28 9.69 14.90
C LYS A 96 3.44 11.22 14.88
N ILE A 97 2.87 11.91 15.84
CA ILE A 97 3.00 13.39 15.93
C ILE A 97 4.44 13.77 16.24
N ALA A 98 5.12 13.09 17.16
CA ALA A 98 6.52 13.32 17.48
C ALA A 98 7.47 13.02 16.29
N ALA A 99 7.15 11.99 15.50
CA ALA A 99 7.94 11.58 14.36
C ALA A 99 7.89 12.52 13.16
N LEU A 100 6.88 13.39 13.06
CA LEU A 100 6.60 14.13 11.82
C LEU A 100 6.68 15.63 12.01
N THR A 101 7.37 16.30 11.11
CA THR A 101 7.33 17.77 10.99
C THR A 101 6.05 18.22 10.28
N LYS A 102 5.68 17.52 9.22
CA LYS A 102 4.40 17.75 8.52
C LYS A 102 3.86 16.48 7.90
N THR A 103 2.55 16.41 7.79
CA THR A 103 1.86 15.31 7.12
C THR A 103 0.61 15.81 6.43
N ILE A 104 0.29 15.19 5.31
CA ILE A 104 -0.99 15.38 4.65
C ILE A 104 -1.60 14.01 4.35
N ALA A 105 -2.83 13.81 4.76
CA ALA A 105 -3.61 12.62 4.47
C ALA A 105 -4.99 13.03 3.97
N TYR A 106 -5.42 12.48 2.85
CA TYR A 106 -6.74 12.73 2.29
C TYR A 106 -7.29 11.46 1.65
N ALA A 107 -8.60 11.33 1.69
CA ALA A 107 -9.28 10.21 1.06
C ALA A 107 -9.37 10.43 -0.45
N VAL A 108 -9.10 9.36 -1.21
CA VAL A 108 -9.28 9.32 -2.66
C VAL A 108 -10.20 8.17 -3.03
N GLU A 109 -11.00 8.38 -4.08
CA GLU A 109 -11.79 7.32 -4.70
C GLU A 109 -11.18 7.04 -6.09
N PRO A 110 -10.52 5.87 -6.27
CA PRO A 110 -9.85 5.58 -7.52
C PRO A 110 -10.86 5.34 -8.63
N LYS A 111 -10.75 6.08 -9.74
CA LYS A 111 -11.54 5.84 -10.96
C LYS A 111 -10.99 4.68 -11.79
N LEU A 112 -9.69 4.49 -11.75
CA LEU A 112 -8.99 3.37 -12.39
C LEU A 112 -7.93 2.85 -11.44
N TYR A 113 -7.97 1.56 -11.16
CA TYR A 113 -7.07 0.91 -10.23
C TYR A 113 -6.62 -0.45 -10.76
N LEU A 114 -5.48 -0.46 -11.46
CA LEU A 114 -4.95 -1.66 -12.12
C LEU A 114 -4.22 -2.61 -11.15
N SER A 115 -3.85 -2.13 -9.97
CA SER A 115 -3.14 -2.92 -8.95
C SER A 115 -4.08 -3.50 -7.89
N ASP A 116 -5.35 -3.74 -8.21
CA ASP A 116 -6.24 -4.44 -7.29
C ASP A 116 -5.77 -5.89 -7.14
N LEU A 117 -5.44 -6.29 -5.92
CA LEU A 117 -4.97 -7.64 -5.61
C LEU A 117 -5.95 -8.71 -6.10
N ARG A 118 -7.25 -8.44 -6.09
CA ARG A 118 -8.29 -9.35 -6.60
C ARG A 118 -8.17 -9.53 -8.12
N PHE A 119 -7.90 -8.45 -8.84
CA PHE A 119 -7.71 -8.50 -10.27
C PHE A 119 -6.43 -9.25 -10.64
N ILE A 120 -5.34 -8.99 -9.92
CA ILE A 120 -4.08 -9.71 -10.10
C ILE A 120 -4.26 -11.22 -9.82
N LEU A 121 -4.94 -11.57 -8.73
CA LEU A 121 -5.25 -12.97 -8.41
C LEU A 121 -6.12 -13.62 -9.48
N LEU A 122 -7.13 -12.92 -10.01
CA LEU A 122 -7.96 -13.40 -11.11
C LEU A 122 -7.12 -13.71 -12.36
N LEU A 123 -6.21 -12.80 -12.73
CA LEU A 123 -5.30 -13.00 -13.86
C LEU A 123 -4.37 -14.19 -13.64
N ILE A 124 -3.79 -14.34 -12.45
CA ILE A 124 -2.91 -15.47 -12.11
C ILE A 124 -3.69 -16.78 -12.19
N LEU A 125 -4.88 -16.86 -11.59
CA LEU A 125 -5.71 -18.05 -11.63
C LEU A 125 -6.16 -18.39 -13.05
N GLY A 126 -6.56 -17.39 -13.84
CA GLY A 126 -6.91 -17.58 -15.24
C GLY A 126 -5.75 -18.08 -16.07
N PHE A 127 -4.55 -17.53 -15.87
CA PHE A 127 -3.33 -17.99 -16.54
C PHE A 127 -2.97 -19.44 -16.17
N LEU A 128 -3.01 -19.78 -14.88
CA LEU A 128 -2.76 -21.15 -14.41
C LEU A 128 -3.78 -22.13 -14.98
N THR A 129 -5.06 -21.76 -15.01
CA THR A 129 -6.11 -22.59 -15.61
C THR A 129 -5.85 -22.84 -17.10
N ALA A 130 -5.47 -21.80 -17.84
CA ALA A 130 -5.13 -21.93 -19.26
C ALA A 130 -3.91 -22.84 -19.48
N LEU A 131 -2.88 -22.75 -18.64
CA LEU A 131 -1.71 -23.64 -18.72
C LEU A 131 -2.09 -25.10 -18.45
N ILE A 132 -2.94 -25.36 -17.45
CA ILE A 132 -3.43 -26.71 -17.14
C ILE A 132 -4.24 -27.26 -18.31
N ASP A 133 -5.13 -26.45 -18.90
CA ASP A 133 -5.93 -26.84 -20.05
C ASP A 133 -5.05 -27.23 -21.26
N ILE A 134 -4.06 -26.42 -21.58
CA ILE A 134 -3.08 -26.71 -22.64
C ILE A 134 -2.30 -28.01 -22.34
N ALA A 135 -1.87 -28.19 -21.08
CA ALA A 135 -1.10 -29.37 -20.69
C ALA A 135 -1.92 -30.70 -20.78
N LEU A 136 -3.20 -30.61 -20.39
CA LEU A 136 -4.08 -31.79 -20.36
C LEU A 136 -4.72 -32.07 -21.71
N PHE A 137 -5.16 -31.07 -22.44
CA PHE A 137 -5.97 -31.24 -23.66
C PHE A 137 -5.24 -30.85 -24.95
N GLY A 138 -4.18 -30.06 -24.89
CA GLY A 138 -3.40 -29.66 -26.06
C GLY A 138 -2.73 -30.84 -26.78
N ARG A 139 -2.45 -31.92 -26.07
CA ARG A 139 -1.91 -33.16 -26.63
C ARG A 139 -2.93 -33.97 -27.44
N SER A 140 -4.21 -33.86 -27.16
CA SER A 140 -5.26 -34.68 -27.81
C SER A 140 -5.49 -34.29 -29.27
N ASN A 141 -5.21 -33.07 -29.68
CA ASN A 141 -5.43 -32.60 -31.04
C ASN A 141 -4.27 -32.88 -32.01
N ALA A 142 -3.08 -33.19 -31.50
CA ALA A 142 -1.90 -33.51 -32.33
C ALA A 142 -1.92 -34.95 -32.89
N SER A 143 -2.84 -35.79 -32.43
CA SER A 143 -2.89 -37.25 -32.79
C SER A 143 -4.00 -37.61 -33.77
N ARG A 144 -4.67 -36.66 -34.45
CA ARG A 144 -5.59 -37.01 -35.54
C ARG A 144 -4.80 -37.22 -36.83
N PRO A 145 -4.62 -38.49 -37.30
CA PRO A 145 -4.03 -38.71 -38.61
C PRO A 145 -4.96 -38.14 -39.68
N ALA A 146 -4.35 -37.41 -40.63
CA ALA A 146 -5.07 -36.97 -41.83
C ALA A 146 -5.68 -38.19 -42.52
N THR A 147 -7.01 -38.25 -42.52
CA THR A 147 -7.74 -39.26 -43.30
C THR A 147 -7.38 -39.02 -44.76
N GLN A 148 -6.59 -39.92 -45.32
CA GLN A 148 -6.30 -40.00 -46.76
C GLN A 148 -7.62 -40.08 -47.51
N ARG A 149 -7.93 -39.08 -48.28
CA ARG A 149 -8.97 -39.09 -49.29
C ARG A 149 -8.40 -39.84 -50.48
N SER A 150 -8.79 -41.08 -50.65
CA SER A 150 -8.58 -41.84 -51.90
C SER A 150 -9.73 -41.47 -52.84
N ASP A 151 -9.37 -40.95 -54.00
CA ASP A 151 -10.22 -40.80 -55.18
C ASP A 151 -10.54 -42.20 -55.77
#